data_c5a0cc56811d902dc37ed225cd3b2a29
#
_entry.id   c5a0cc56811d902dc37ed225cd3b2a29
#
_cell.length_a   1.000
_cell.length_b   1.000
_cell.length_c   1.000
_cell.angle_alpha   90.00
_cell.angle_beta   90.00
_cell.angle_gamma   90.00
#
_symmetry.space_group_name_H-M   'P 1'
#
loop_
_entity.id
_entity.type
_entity.pdbx_description
1 polymer ?
#
loop_
_entity_poly.entity_id
_entity_poly.type
_entity_poly.pdbx_seq_one_letter_code
_entity_poly.pdbx_strand_id
1 'polypeptide(L)'
;MKFKLKRIDWYIIKQFLGTYVFAIALIISISVVFDINEKIDKFLNPDVPLKAIIVDYYLNFIPYFANLFSPLFTFIAVIFFTSKLADRSEIIAMLASGMSFRRLMLPYAVSATIIAIVTFILNAYIIPPANETRIDFQNKYIRNKKVDYVKNAQLEIEPGVIAYFDSYDARSNMGYRFSLEHFEDKKLISRLTAKSIKYDSLYQWTVIDYMIRDFDGMREHITEGSRKDTTLTIVPSDFLISVNDCETMTTPELNTYINRQKKRGIGNIQTFQIEYHKRFATIMAAFILTSIGASLSSRKIKGGMGMNIGIGLALSFSYILFMTVTSTFAINGYVSPAVAAWIPKIVYTFIAIFLYQKAPR
;
A
#
# COMPACT_ATOMS: atom_id res chain seq x y z
N MET A 1 4.36 38.43 1.87
CA MET A 1 2.90 38.55 2.13
C MET A 1 2.57 37.75 3.39
N LYS A 2 2.22 38.36 4.52
CA LYS A 2 1.80 37.66 5.74
C LYS A 2 0.38 37.10 5.50
N PHE A 3 0.25 35.81 5.28
CA PHE A 3 -1.04 35.12 5.17
C PHE A 3 -1.69 35.07 6.56
N LYS A 4 -2.50 36.08 6.90
CA LYS A 4 -3.38 36.00 8.07
C LYS A 4 -4.68 35.29 7.66
N LEU A 5 -4.99 34.15 8.26
CA LEU A 5 -6.29 33.52 8.14
C LEU A 5 -7.38 34.42 8.73
N LYS A 6 -8.44 34.67 7.96
CA LYS A 6 -9.60 35.46 8.37
C LYS A 6 -10.66 34.54 9.01
N ARG A 7 -11.69 35.12 9.66
CA ARG A 7 -12.79 34.36 10.25
C ARG A 7 -13.49 33.40 9.26
N ILE A 8 -13.64 33.84 8.01
CA ILE A 8 -14.22 33.06 6.92
C ILE A 8 -13.36 31.80 6.60
N ASP A 9 -12.03 31.92 6.66
CA ASP A 9 -11.14 30.79 6.39
C ASP A 9 -11.32 29.71 7.47
N TRP A 10 -11.37 30.13 8.73
CA TRP A 10 -11.62 29.22 9.86
C TRP A 10 -12.98 28.53 9.78
N TYR A 11 -14.01 29.26 9.33
CA TYR A 11 -15.33 28.71 9.10
C TYR A 11 -15.27 27.59 8.06
N ILE A 12 -14.64 27.83 6.91
CA ILE A 12 -14.49 26.85 5.83
C ILE A 12 -13.66 25.65 6.30
N ILE A 13 -12.50 25.87 6.95
CA ILE A 13 -11.63 24.81 7.47
C ILE A 13 -12.39 23.92 8.46
N LYS A 14 -13.06 24.53 9.45
CA LYS A 14 -13.82 23.78 10.47
C LYS A 14 -14.93 22.94 9.85
N GLN A 15 -15.67 23.49 8.90
CA GLN A 15 -16.76 22.78 8.23
C GLN A 15 -16.25 21.64 7.36
N PHE A 16 -15.19 21.88 6.59
CA PHE A 16 -14.61 20.82 5.73
C PHE A 16 -14.03 19.68 6.56
N LEU A 17 -13.13 19.99 7.52
CA LEU A 17 -12.53 18.96 8.37
C LEU A 17 -13.57 18.25 9.24
N GLY A 18 -14.55 18.98 9.77
CA GLY A 18 -15.66 18.38 10.53
C GLY A 18 -16.47 17.39 9.70
N THR A 19 -16.81 17.77 8.46
CA THR A 19 -17.52 16.86 7.53
C THR A 19 -16.67 15.64 7.18
N TYR A 20 -15.38 15.83 6.96
CA TYR A 20 -14.43 14.75 6.66
C TYR A 20 -14.31 13.75 7.82
N VAL A 21 -14.09 14.25 9.05
CA VAL A 21 -13.99 13.38 10.24
C VAL A 21 -15.29 12.66 10.50
N PHE A 22 -16.43 13.33 10.38
CA PHE A 22 -17.74 12.71 10.53
C PHE A 22 -17.97 11.59 9.49
N ALA A 23 -17.65 11.85 8.22
CA ALA A 23 -17.81 10.87 7.15
C ALA A 23 -16.92 9.63 7.34
N ILE A 24 -15.66 9.84 7.76
CA ILE A 24 -14.75 8.73 8.10
C ILE A 24 -15.27 7.95 9.32
N ALA A 25 -15.68 8.62 10.38
CA ALA A 25 -16.22 7.94 11.57
C ALA A 25 -17.44 7.08 11.24
N LEU A 26 -18.31 7.59 10.39
CA LEU A 26 -19.52 6.86 9.94
C LEU A 26 -19.14 5.58 9.18
N ILE A 27 -18.23 5.69 8.18
CA ILE A 27 -17.84 4.50 7.40
C ILE A 27 -17.07 3.48 8.23
N ILE A 28 -16.22 3.93 9.15
CA ILE A 28 -15.51 3.05 10.07
C ILE A 28 -16.50 2.28 10.93
N SER A 29 -17.51 2.96 11.49
CA SER A 29 -18.54 2.31 12.29
C SER A 29 -19.28 1.23 11.50
N ILE A 30 -19.66 1.54 10.24
CA ILE A 30 -20.29 0.57 9.33
C ILE A 30 -19.31 -0.59 9.04
N SER A 31 -18.05 -0.29 8.71
CA SER A 31 -17.03 -1.30 8.38
C SER A 31 -16.77 -2.25 9.56
N VAL A 32 -16.72 -1.73 10.78
CA VAL A 32 -16.57 -2.54 12.00
C VAL A 32 -17.76 -3.47 12.20
N VAL A 33 -18.98 -2.98 12.02
CA VAL A 33 -20.19 -3.82 12.15
C VAL A 33 -20.19 -4.95 11.12
N PHE A 34 -19.86 -4.65 9.85
CA PHE A 34 -19.74 -5.67 8.81
C PHE A 34 -18.64 -6.69 9.11
N ASP A 35 -17.47 -6.23 9.54
CA ASP A 35 -16.35 -7.09 9.87
C ASP A 35 -16.65 -8.00 11.08
N ILE A 36 -17.36 -7.48 12.11
CA ILE A 36 -17.85 -8.30 13.23
C ILE A 36 -18.77 -9.39 12.71
N ASN A 37 -19.74 -9.04 11.87
CA ASN A 37 -20.72 -10.00 11.37
C ASN A 37 -20.06 -11.10 10.51
N GLU A 38 -19.07 -10.73 9.69
CA GLU A 38 -18.30 -11.70 8.88
C GLU A 38 -17.47 -12.67 9.72
N LYS A 39 -16.96 -12.22 10.88
CA LYS A 39 -16.01 -12.96 11.70
C LYS A 39 -16.58 -13.46 13.01
N ILE A 40 -17.89 -13.31 13.23
CA ILE A 40 -18.52 -13.62 14.51
C ILE A 40 -18.24 -15.04 14.99
N ASP A 41 -18.30 -16.03 14.09
CA ASP A 41 -18.05 -17.44 14.43
C ASP A 41 -16.60 -17.68 14.92
N LYS A 42 -15.64 -16.88 14.43
CA LYS A 42 -14.23 -16.93 14.85
C LYS A 42 -14.01 -16.24 16.19
N PHE A 43 -14.70 -15.13 16.41
CA PHE A 43 -14.59 -14.36 17.65
C PHE A 43 -15.29 -15.03 18.85
N LEU A 44 -16.31 -15.86 18.59
CA LEU A 44 -16.99 -16.66 19.65
C LEU A 44 -16.20 -17.89 20.08
N ASN A 45 -15.07 -18.21 19.45
CA ASN A 45 -14.21 -19.31 19.89
C ASN A 45 -13.68 -19.00 21.30
N PRO A 46 -13.81 -19.94 22.28
CA PRO A 46 -13.35 -19.77 23.66
C PRO A 46 -11.86 -19.40 23.80
N ASP A 47 -11.04 -19.77 22.81
CA ASP A 47 -9.60 -19.49 22.80
C ASP A 47 -9.28 -18.02 22.47
N VAL A 48 -10.27 -17.22 22.05
CA VAL A 48 -10.07 -15.82 21.64
C VAL A 48 -10.47 -14.86 22.75
N PRO A 49 -9.52 -14.22 23.45
CA PRO A 49 -9.89 -13.29 24.51
C PRO A 49 -10.50 -11.99 23.95
N LEU A 50 -11.61 -11.55 24.52
CA LEU A 50 -12.31 -10.32 24.13
C LEU A 50 -11.37 -9.08 24.10
N LYS A 51 -10.43 -9.01 25.06
CA LYS A 51 -9.42 -7.95 25.10
C LYS A 51 -8.58 -7.92 23.84
N ALA A 52 -8.16 -9.07 23.31
CA ALA A 52 -7.37 -9.15 22.09
C ALA A 52 -8.19 -8.72 20.86
N ILE A 53 -9.49 -9.04 20.81
CA ILE A 53 -10.38 -8.56 19.75
C ILE A 53 -10.43 -7.02 19.73
N ILE A 54 -10.56 -6.39 20.89
CA ILE A 54 -10.67 -4.92 20.96
C ILE A 54 -9.33 -4.25 20.72
N VAL A 55 -8.27 -4.69 21.38
CA VAL A 55 -6.96 -4.01 21.41
C VAL A 55 -6.09 -4.41 20.23
N ASP A 56 -5.92 -5.73 20.00
CA ASP A 56 -4.97 -6.20 18.98
C ASP A 56 -5.59 -6.18 17.58
N TYR A 57 -6.93 -6.33 17.50
CA TYR A 57 -7.61 -6.33 16.22
C TYR A 57 -8.26 -4.98 15.89
N TYR A 58 -9.32 -4.53 16.60
CA TYR A 58 -10.09 -3.34 16.20
C TYR A 58 -9.35 -2.02 16.39
N LEU A 59 -8.57 -1.85 17.44
CA LEU A 59 -7.78 -0.62 17.62
C LEU A 59 -6.75 -0.42 16.50
N ASN A 60 -6.27 -1.52 15.92
CA ASN A 60 -5.33 -1.51 14.79
C ASN A 60 -6.03 -1.53 13.42
N PHE A 61 -7.26 -2.01 13.35
CA PHE A 61 -8.10 -1.98 12.16
C PHE A 61 -8.54 -0.55 11.80
N ILE A 62 -8.92 0.24 12.79
CA ILE A 62 -9.48 1.59 12.59
C ILE A 62 -8.52 2.52 11.85
N PRO A 63 -7.24 2.72 12.22
CA PRO A 63 -6.32 3.59 11.51
C PRO A 63 -6.09 3.16 10.05
N TYR A 64 -5.99 1.86 9.81
CA TYR A 64 -5.80 1.30 8.47
C TYR A 64 -6.98 1.64 7.55
N PHE A 65 -8.20 1.34 7.97
CA PHE A 65 -9.40 1.59 7.17
C PHE A 65 -9.70 3.09 7.02
N ALA A 66 -9.49 3.89 8.07
CA ALA A 66 -9.62 5.35 7.98
C ALA A 66 -8.72 5.93 6.89
N ASN A 67 -7.48 5.44 6.82
CA ASN A 67 -6.53 5.90 5.83
C ASN A 67 -6.81 5.35 4.42
N LEU A 68 -7.24 4.09 4.31
CA LEU A 68 -7.62 3.46 3.04
C LEU A 68 -8.75 4.25 2.36
N PHE A 69 -9.76 4.66 3.12
CA PHE A 69 -10.91 5.41 2.62
C PHE A 69 -10.69 6.93 2.58
N SER A 70 -9.59 7.44 3.14
CA SER A 70 -9.31 8.88 3.23
C SER A 70 -9.46 9.64 1.90
N PRO A 71 -8.91 9.18 0.75
CA PRO A 71 -9.09 9.89 -0.52
C PRO A 71 -10.56 10.02 -0.94
N LEU A 72 -11.34 8.95 -0.81
CA LEU A 72 -12.76 8.93 -1.14
C LEU A 72 -13.54 9.92 -0.27
N PHE A 73 -13.32 9.89 1.04
CA PHE A 73 -14.05 10.76 1.97
C PHE A 73 -13.57 12.20 1.96
N THR A 74 -12.30 12.46 1.62
CA THR A 74 -11.84 13.81 1.33
C THR A 74 -12.66 14.42 0.19
N PHE A 75 -12.87 13.66 -0.87
CA PHE A 75 -13.60 14.12 -2.03
C PHE A 75 -15.11 14.30 -1.74
N ILE A 76 -15.74 13.31 -1.11
CA ILE A 76 -17.15 13.41 -0.69
C ILE A 76 -17.37 14.59 0.24
N ALA A 77 -16.52 14.77 1.25
CA ALA A 77 -16.63 15.84 2.22
C ALA A 77 -16.53 17.22 1.57
N VAL A 78 -15.55 17.41 0.67
CA VAL A 78 -15.39 18.70 -0.03
C VAL A 78 -16.57 18.99 -0.93
N ILE A 79 -17.08 18.00 -1.67
CA ILE A 79 -18.25 18.18 -2.54
C ILE A 79 -19.49 18.50 -1.73
N PHE A 80 -19.78 17.68 -0.71
CA PHE A 80 -20.97 17.86 0.14
C PHE A 80 -20.99 19.24 0.79
N PHE A 81 -19.86 19.60 1.43
CA PHE A 81 -19.74 20.89 2.12
C PHE A 81 -19.82 22.06 1.15
N THR A 82 -19.08 22.02 0.02
CA THR A 82 -19.05 23.10 -0.97
C THR A 82 -20.40 23.26 -1.67
N SER A 83 -21.07 22.15 -2.03
CA SER A 83 -22.42 22.20 -2.60
C SER A 83 -23.41 22.84 -1.63
N LYS A 84 -23.32 22.50 -0.33
CA LYS A 84 -24.16 23.13 0.71
C LYS A 84 -23.95 24.64 0.79
N LEU A 85 -22.71 25.13 0.70
CA LEU A 85 -22.42 26.56 0.62
C LEU A 85 -22.95 27.19 -0.66
N ALA A 86 -22.85 26.50 -1.80
CA ALA A 86 -23.35 26.97 -3.09
C ALA A 86 -24.88 27.07 -3.10
N ASP A 87 -25.58 26.07 -2.57
CA ASP A 87 -27.05 26.04 -2.47
C ASP A 87 -27.58 27.15 -1.58
N ARG A 88 -26.87 27.48 -0.50
CA ARG A 88 -27.19 28.61 0.40
C ARG A 88 -26.75 29.97 -0.16
N SER A 89 -26.23 30.02 -1.39
CA SER A 89 -25.71 31.22 -2.03
C SER A 89 -24.54 31.89 -1.27
N GLU A 90 -23.92 31.19 -0.29
CA GLU A 90 -22.81 31.71 0.48
C GLU A 90 -21.55 31.95 -0.39
N ILE A 91 -21.27 31.01 -1.35
CA ILE A 91 -20.15 31.16 -2.30
C ILE A 91 -20.37 32.39 -3.20
N ILE A 92 -21.59 32.60 -3.69
CA ILE A 92 -21.94 33.73 -4.54
C ILE A 92 -21.77 35.04 -3.74
N ALA A 93 -22.23 35.10 -2.49
CA ALA A 93 -22.08 36.26 -1.61
C ALA A 93 -20.59 36.57 -1.34
N MET A 94 -19.75 35.56 -1.10
CA MET A 94 -18.31 35.72 -0.93
C MET A 94 -17.64 36.29 -2.18
N LEU A 95 -17.97 35.76 -3.36
CA LEU A 95 -17.42 36.26 -4.64
C LEU A 95 -17.93 37.67 -4.97
N ALA A 96 -19.22 37.96 -4.73
CA ALA A 96 -19.80 39.27 -4.94
C ALA A 96 -19.24 40.38 -4.00
N SER A 97 -18.72 39.96 -2.82
CA SER A 97 -18.00 40.87 -1.92
C SER A 97 -16.57 41.18 -2.37
N GLY A 98 -16.17 40.78 -3.59
CA GLY A 98 -14.83 41.04 -4.16
C GLY A 98 -13.77 39.98 -3.79
N MET A 99 -14.17 38.84 -3.19
CA MET A 99 -13.25 37.75 -2.95
C MET A 99 -13.01 36.97 -4.25
N SER A 100 -11.75 36.86 -4.69
CA SER A 100 -11.42 36.01 -5.86
C SER A 100 -11.57 34.53 -5.54
N PHE A 101 -11.90 33.71 -6.52
CA PHE A 101 -11.97 32.24 -6.36
C PHE A 101 -10.64 31.66 -5.86
N ARG A 102 -9.52 32.21 -6.33
CA ARG A 102 -8.18 31.82 -5.84
C ARG A 102 -8.04 32.03 -4.33
N ARG A 103 -8.61 33.14 -3.79
CA ARG A 103 -8.58 33.42 -2.35
C ARG A 103 -9.50 32.46 -1.57
N LEU A 104 -10.64 32.09 -2.17
CA LEU A 104 -11.57 31.12 -1.61
C LEU A 104 -10.92 29.71 -1.52
N MET A 105 -10.04 29.34 -2.44
CA MET A 105 -9.33 28.04 -2.44
C MET A 105 -8.29 27.91 -1.31
N LEU A 106 -7.87 29.02 -0.68
CA LEU A 106 -6.85 28.99 0.38
C LEU A 106 -7.27 28.11 1.59
N PRO A 107 -8.45 28.27 2.22
CA PRO A 107 -8.87 27.42 3.32
C PRO A 107 -9.02 25.94 2.91
N TYR A 108 -9.41 25.65 1.67
CA TYR A 108 -9.42 24.27 1.15
C TYR A 108 -8.01 23.68 1.05
N ALA A 109 -7.04 24.47 0.57
CA ALA A 109 -5.64 24.05 0.51
C ALA A 109 -5.05 23.80 1.91
N VAL A 110 -5.38 24.65 2.90
CA VAL A 110 -4.97 24.43 4.29
C VAL A 110 -5.56 23.14 4.85
N SER A 111 -6.85 22.91 4.63
CA SER A 111 -7.51 21.66 5.06
C SER A 111 -6.93 20.42 4.36
N ALA A 112 -6.67 20.51 3.05
CA ALA A 112 -6.00 19.44 2.30
C ALA A 112 -4.59 19.16 2.84
N THR A 113 -3.84 20.21 3.23
CA THR A 113 -2.53 20.07 3.86
C THR A 113 -2.62 19.31 5.19
N ILE A 114 -3.60 19.64 6.03
CA ILE A 114 -3.82 18.95 7.31
C ILE A 114 -4.13 17.47 7.05
N ILE A 115 -5.06 17.16 6.15
CA ILE A 115 -5.41 15.78 5.78
C ILE A 115 -4.18 15.06 5.23
N ALA A 116 -3.41 15.69 4.32
CA ALA A 116 -2.23 15.11 3.72
C ALA A 116 -1.13 14.77 4.75
N ILE A 117 -0.90 15.65 5.73
CA ILE A 117 0.06 15.41 6.81
C ILE A 117 -0.41 14.25 7.70
N VAL A 118 -1.67 14.26 8.12
CA VAL A 118 -2.22 13.19 8.96
C VAL A 118 -2.16 11.84 8.25
N THR A 119 -2.61 11.76 6.99
CA THR A 119 -2.56 10.52 6.20
C THR A 119 -1.13 10.05 5.94
N PHE A 120 -0.18 10.97 5.76
CA PHE A 120 1.23 10.60 5.61
C PHE A 120 1.81 10.02 6.90
N ILE A 121 1.57 10.66 8.07
CA ILE A 121 2.04 10.15 9.36
C ILE A 121 1.43 8.78 9.65
N LEU A 122 0.14 8.61 9.38
CA LEU A 122 -0.55 7.33 9.52
C LEU A 122 0.12 6.25 8.66
N ASN A 123 0.30 6.51 7.36
CA ASN A 123 0.90 5.54 6.43
C ASN A 123 2.37 5.21 6.71
N ALA A 124 3.14 6.23 7.12
CA ALA A 124 4.59 6.07 7.25
C ALA A 124 5.01 5.38 8.55
N TYR A 125 4.25 5.62 9.66
CA TYR A 125 4.71 5.28 10.99
C TYR A 125 3.68 4.56 11.86
N ILE A 126 2.37 4.90 11.77
CA ILE A 126 1.35 4.37 12.68
C ILE A 126 0.73 3.08 12.16
N ILE A 127 0.35 3.07 10.89
CA ILE A 127 -0.32 1.91 10.27
C ILE A 127 0.58 0.68 10.18
N PRO A 128 1.87 0.77 9.84
CA PRO A 128 2.71 -0.41 9.72
C PRO A 128 2.76 -1.29 10.99
N PRO A 129 3.14 -0.80 12.18
CA PRO A 129 3.13 -1.63 13.39
C PRO A 129 1.70 -2.04 13.80
N ALA A 130 0.70 -1.19 13.54
CA ALA A 130 -0.70 -1.55 13.77
C ALA A 130 -1.15 -2.73 12.88
N ASN A 131 -0.75 -2.74 11.62
CA ASN A 131 -1.03 -3.84 10.71
C ASN A 131 -0.31 -5.13 11.10
N GLU A 132 0.93 -5.05 11.56
CA GLU A 132 1.67 -6.21 12.08
C GLU A 132 0.87 -6.89 13.20
N THR A 133 0.48 -6.13 14.24
CA THR A 133 -0.33 -6.64 15.35
C THR A 133 -1.66 -7.23 14.88
N ARG A 134 -2.34 -6.56 13.94
CA ARG A 134 -3.63 -7.01 13.39
C ARG A 134 -3.49 -8.30 12.58
N ILE A 135 -2.44 -8.41 11.75
CA ILE A 135 -2.16 -9.59 10.92
C ILE A 135 -1.77 -10.77 11.82
N ASP A 136 -0.96 -10.55 12.84
CA ASP A 136 -0.60 -11.58 13.82
C ASP A 136 -1.84 -12.13 14.54
N PHE A 137 -2.74 -11.24 14.98
CA PHE A 137 -4.03 -11.66 15.53
C PHE A 137 -4.83 -12.49 14.52
N GLN A 138 -4.92 -12.04 13.26
CA GLN A 138 -5.64 -12.78 12.21
C GLN A 138 -5.01 -14.16 11.95
N ASN A 139 -3.70 -14.24 11.90
CA ASN A 139 -2.98 -15.50 11.67
C ASN A 139 -3.16 -16.47 12.84
N LYS A 140 -3.19 -15.94 14.08
CA LYS A 140 -3.32 -16.75 15.29
C LYS A 140 -4.74 -17.29 15.49
N TYR A 141 -5.77 -16.47 15.27
CA TYR A 141 -7.14 -16.78 15.69
C TYR A 141 -8.14 -16.96 14.52
N ILE A 142 -7.89 -16.34 13.36
CA ILE A 142 -8.87 -16.32 12.28
C ILE A 142 -8.45 -17.23 11.12
N ARG A 143 -7.20 -17.12 10.66
CA ARG A 143 -6.76 -17.75 9.40
C ARG A 143 -6.06 -19.09 9.55
N ASN A 144 -5.56 -19.44 10.74
CA ASN A 144 -4.67 -20.61 10.96
C ASN A 144 -3.55 -20.73 9.91
N LYS A 145 -3.11 -19.63 9.31
CA LYS A 145 -2.10 -19.63 8.25
C LYS A 145 -1.02 -18.58 8.56
N LYS A 146 0.11 -19.04 9.03
CA LYS A 146 1.39 -18.39 8.68
C LYS A 146 1.63 -18.64 7.19
N VAL A 147 2.35 -17.74 6.49
CA VAL A 147 2.85 -18.01 5.13
C VAL A 147 3.94 -19.09 5.27
N ASP A 148 3.50 -20.32 5.36
CA ASP A 148 4.38 -21.46 5.61
C ASP A 148 4.95 -22.03 4.30
N TYR A 149 4.60 -21.43 3.15
CA TYR A 149 4.93 -22.01 1.85
C TYR A 149 5.18 -20.95 0.77
N VAL A 150 6.34 -21.03 0.13
CA VAL A 150 6.72 -20.18 -1.01
C VAL A 150 7.00 -21.04 -2.23
N LYS A 151 6.62 -20.60 -3.43
CA LYS A 151 6.92 -21.24 -4.72
C LYS A 151 7.82 -20.37 -5.57
N ASN A 152 8.69 -21.01 -6.37
CA ASN A 152 9.55 -20.38 -7.37
C ASN A 152 10.41 -19.24 -6.77
N ALA A 153 11.04 -19.48 -5.61
CA ALA A 153 11.93 -18.53 -5.01
C ALA A 153 13.31 -18.59 -5.67
N GLN A 154 13.72 -17.51 -6.31
CA GLN A 154 15.04 -17.33 -6.91
C GLN A 154 15.76 -16.16 -6.25
N LEU A 155 16.99 -16.39 -5.82
CA LEU A 155 17.77 -15.44 -5.02
C LEU A 155 19.23 -15.45 -5.48
N GLU A 156 19.81 -14.28 -5.70
CA GLU A 156 21.26 -14.13 -5.77
C GLU A 156 21.81 -14.06 -4.33
N ILE A 157 22.58 -15.05 -3.92
CA ILE A 157 23.13 -15.18 -2.58
C ILE A 157 24.39 -14.34 -2.44
N GLU A 158 25.28 -14.45 -3.45
CA GLU A 158 26.52 -13.73 -3.64
C GLU A 158 26.62 -13.32 -5.11
N PRO A 159 27.45 -12.34 -5.48
CA PRO A 159 27.62 -11.97 -6.87
C PRO A 159 27.92 -13.18 -7.76
N GLY A 160 27.02 -13.50 -8.68
CA GLY A 160 27.13 -14.65 -9.58
C GLY A 160 26.68 -15.99 -8.98
N VAL A 161 26.22 -16.06 -7.73
CA VAL A 161 25.70 -17.30 -7.11
C VAL A 161 24.20 -17.20 -6.93
N ILE A 162 23.44 -17.99 -7.70
CA ILE A 162 21.98 -17.99 -7.71
C ILE A 162 21.45 -19.26 -7.06
N ALA A 163 20.63 -19.10 -6.02
CA ALA A 163 19.87 -20.18 -5.42
C ALA A 163 18.41 -20.16 -5.94
N TYR A 164 17.88 -21.32 -6.23
CA TYR A 164 16.49 -21.51 -6.61
C TYR A 164 15.82 -22.60 -5.79
N PHE A 165 14.61 -22.31 -5.32
CA PHE A 165 13.72 -23.28 -4.66
C PHE A 165 12.42 -23.33 -5.47
N ASP A 166 12.04 -24.52 -5.95
CA ASP A 166 10.72 -24.68 -6.55
C ASP A 166 9.62 -24.46 -5.51
N SER A 167 9.86 -24.97 -4.31
CA SER A 167 8.99 -24.72 -3.17
C SER A 167 9.75 -24.82 -1.85
N TYR A 168 9.31 -24.04 -0.86
CA TYR A 168 9.83 -24.08 0.51
C TYR A 168 8.67 -24.12 1.49
N ASP A 169 8.72 -25.06 2.44
CA ASP A 169 7.77 -25.21 3.53
C ASP A 169 8.44 -24.82 4.86
N ALA A 170 7.97 -23.74 5.46
CA ALA A 170 8.51 -23.21 6.71
C ALA A 170 8.21 -24.08 7.93
N ARG A 171 7.17 -24.94 7.89
CA ARG A 171 6.81 -25.83 9.01
C ARG A 171 7.82 -26.95 9.17
N SER A 172 8.25 -27.49 8.05
CA SER A 172 9.26 -28.56 8.01
C SER A 172 10.69 -28.01 7.88
N ASN A 173 10.86 -26.69 7.63
CA ASN A 173 12.12 -26.05 7.25
C ASN A 173 12.77 -26.72 6.02
N MET A 174 11.95 -27.17 5.05
CA MET A 174 12.39 -27.93 3.88
C MET A 174 12.13 -27.16 2.58
N GLY A 175 13.17 -27.02 1.77
CA GLY A 175 13.07 -26.61 0.37
C GLY A 175 13.09 -27.84 -0.55
N TYR A 176 12.28 -27.82 -1.60
CA TYR A 176 12.18 -28.90 -2.58
C TYR A 176 12.66 -28.42 -3.95
N ARG A 177 13.26 -29.34 -4.71
CA ARG A 177 13.86 -29.07 -6.03
C ARG A 177 14.77 -27.85 -5.98
N PHE A 178 15.78 -27.94 -5.12
CA PHE A 178 16.77 -26.89 -4.92
C PHE A 178 17.81 -26.92 -6.03
N SER A 179 18.20 -25.73 -6.54
CA SER A 179 19.43 -25.59 -7.32
C SER A 179 20.25 -24.40 -6.85
N LEU A 180 21.56 -24.57 -6.91
CA LEU A 180 22.54 -23.53 -6.66
C LEU A 180 23.44 -23.44 -7.89
N GLU A 181 23.45 -22.29 -8.54
CA GLU A 181 24.17 -22.05 -9.80
C GLU A 181 25.24 -21.01 -9.56
N HIS A 182 26.46 -21.32 -9.97
CA HIS A 182 27.61 -20.40 -9.89
C HIS A 182 28.00 -19.93 -11.29
N PHE A 183 27.95 -18.62 -11.50
CA PHE A 183 28.31 -17.97 -12.75
C PHE A 183 29.56 -17.11 -12.58
N GLU A 184 30.53 -17.25 -13.50
CA GLU A 184 31.67 -16.33 -13.69
C GLU A 184 31.61 -15.75 -15.09
N ASP A 185 31.70 -14.44 -15.23
CA ASP A 185 31.63 -13.75 -16.52
C ASP A 185 30.45 -14.21 -17.41
N LYS A 186 29.28 -14.42 -16.78
CA LYS A 186 28.04 -14.93 -17.41
C LYS A 186 28.11 -16.37 -17.93
N LYS A 187 29.15 -17.12 -17.59
CA LYS A 187 29.25 -18.54 -17.88
C LYS A 187 28.92 -19.35 -16.63
N LEU A 188 28.14 -20.40 -16.80
CA LEU A 188 27.84 -21.35 -15.73
C LEU A 188 29.11 -22.20 -15.47
N ILE A 189 29.68 -22.09 -14.27
CA ILE A 189 30.88 -22.83 -13.84
C ILE A 189 30.49 -24.08 -13.04
N SER A 190 29.48 -23.95 -12.17
CA SER A 190 29.04 -25.07 -11.34
C SER A 190 27.53 -24.99 -11.11
N ARG A 191 26.89 -26.16 -11.07
CA ARG A 191 25.47 -26.30 -10.75
C ARG A 191 25.27 -27.45 -9.79
N LEU A 192 24.81 -27.12 -8.58
CA LEU A 192 24.31 -28.09 -7.63
C LEU A 192 22.80 -28.20 -7.80
N THR A 193 22.27 -29.41 -7.98
CA THR A 193 20.84 -29.71 -7.94
C THR A 193 20.56 -30.68 -6.84
N ALA A 194 19.43 -30.53 -6.13
CA ALA A 194 19.07 -31.43 -5.05
C ALA A 194 17.56 -31.67 -5.01
N LYS A 195 17.17 -32.84 -4.57
CA LYS A 195 15.77 -33.17 -4.36
C LYS A 195 15.16 -32.34 -3.26
N SER A 196 15.91 -32.14 -2.18
CA SER A 196 15.50 -31.26 -1.08
C SER A 196 16.69 -30.64 -0.36
N ILE A 197 16.44 -29.56 0.35
CA ILE A 197 17.38 -28.87 1.23
C ILE A 197 16.68 -28.51 2.53
N LYS A 198 17.34 -28.73 3.65
CA LYS A 198 16.80 -28.44 4.99
C LYS A 198 17.56 -27.30 5.62
N TYR A 199 16.84 -26.34 6.22
CA TYR A 199 17.42 -25.30 7.07
C TYR A 199 17.59 -25.84 8.48
N ASP A 200 18.80 -25.83 8.99
CA ASP A 200 19.11 -26.35 10.32
C ASP A 200 19.31 -25.23 11.35
N SER A 201 20.13 -24.22 11.03
CA SER A 201 20.39 -23.07 11.92
C SER A 201 20.94 -21.89 11.10
N LEU A 202 21.32 -20.80 11.73
CA LEU A 202 21.81 -19.59 11.07
C LEU A 202 22.88 -19.92 10.00
N TYR A 203 22.50 -19.69 8.72
CA TYR A 203 23.33 -19.96 7.52
C TYR A 203 23.71 -21.43 7.29
N GLN A 204 23.28 -22.37 8.13
CA GLN A 204 23.56 -23.81 7.96
C GLN A 204 22.39 -24.51 7.27
N TRP A 205 22.71 -25.22 6.19
CA TRP A 205 21.78 -25.94 5.37
C TRP A 205 22.29 -27.34 5.09
N THR A 206 21.40 -28.32 5.11
CA THR A 206 21.69 -29.71 4.70
C THR A 206 21.03 -29.99 3.37
N VAL A 207 21.82 -30.29 2.36
CA VAL A 207 21.37 -30.67 1.02
C VAL A 207 21.20 -32.19 0.97
N ILE A 208 20.07 -32.67 0.44
CA ILE A 208 19.68 -34.07 0.42
C ILE A 208 19.46 -34.56 -1.02
N ASP A 209 20.01 -35.70 -1.39
CA ASP A 209 19.98 -36.29 -2.72
C ASP A 209 20.47 -35.29 -3.78
N TYR A 210 21.75 -34.96 -3.74
CA TYR A 210 22.34 -33.91 -4.55
C TYR A 210 23.21 -34.46 -5.69
N MET A 211 23.29 -33.66 -6.75
CA MET A 211 24.24 -33.80 -7.87
C MET A 211 24.90 -32.45 -8.11
N ILE A 212 26.22 -32.41 -8.12
CA ILE A 212 27.04 -31.24 -8.48
C ILE A 212 27.61 -31.53 -9.87
N ARG A 213 27.50 -30.54 -10.76
CA ARG A 213 28.08 -30.56 -12.10
C ARG A 213 29.02 -29.37 -12.22
N ASP A 214 30.31 -29.64 -12.30
CA ASP A 214 31.34 -28.61 -12.52
C ASP A 214 31.74 -28.64 -13.98
N PHE A 215 31.73 -27.44 -14.62
CA PHE A 215 31.96 -27.29 -16.06
C PHE A 215 33.36 -26.76 -16.32
N ASP A 216 34.20 -27.53 -16.99
CA ASP A 216 35.54 -27.14 -17.45
C ASP A 216 35.58 -27.19 -18.99
N GLY A 217 35.18 -26.08 -19.62
CA GLY A 217 35.03 -25.96 -21.05
C GLY A 217 33.95 -26.92 -21.61
N MET A 218 34.35 -27.96 -22.35
CA MET A 218 33.45 -28.98 -22.89
C MET A 218 33.41 -30.26 -22.02
N ARG A 219 34.10 -30.30 -20.91
CA ARG A 219 34.10 -31.42 -19.97
C ARG A 219 33.26 -31.12 -18.75
N GLU A 220 32.54 -32.11 -18.25
CA GLU A 220 31.79 -32.04 -17.01
C GLU A 220 32.34 -33.00 -15.99
N HIS A 221 32.48 -32.56 -14.77
CA HIS A 221 32.75 -33.40 -13.61
C HIS A 221 31.48 -33.50 -12.77
N ILE A 222 31.00 -34.73 -12.59
CA ILE A 222 29.74 -35.00 -11.87
C ILE A 222 30.08 -35.65 -10.53
N THR A 223 29.58 -35.07 -9.44
CA THR A 223 29.65 -35.61 -8.09
C THR A 223 28.25 -35.77 -7.52
N GLU A 224 27.91 -36.97 -7.08
CA GLU A 224 26.61 -37.28 -6.49
C GLU A 224 26.77 -37.73 -5.04
N GLY A 225 25.73 -37.47 -4.23
CA GLY A 225 25.71 -37.90 -2.85
C GLY A 225 24.33 -37.79 -2.20
N SER A 226 24.14 -38.52 -1.12
CA SER A 226 22.86 -38.54 -0.39
C SER A 226 22.69 -37.38 0.56
N ARG A 227 23.79 -36.86 1.13
CA ARG A 227 23.73 -35.73 2.11
C ARG A 227 25.00 -34.90 2.05
N LYS A 228 24.85 -33.58 2.11
CA LYS A 228 25.95 -32.60 2.21
C LYS A 228 25.51 -31.43 3.06
N ASP A 229 26.28 -31.11 4.11
CA ASP A 229 26.10 -29.91 4.88
C ASP A 229 26.81 -28.75 4.16
N THR A 230 26.13 -27.61 4.03
CA THR A 230 26.62 -26.44 3.31
C THR A 230 26.22 -25.17 4.06
N THR A 231 27.02 -24.11 3.89
CA THR A 231 26.73 -22.78 4.44
C THR A 231 26.25 -21.90 3.29
N LEU A 232 25.03 -21.39 3.41
CA LEU A 232 24.46 -20.43 2.47
C LEU A 232 24.15 -19.13 3.22
N THR A 233 24.55 -17.98 2.66
CA THR A 233 24.35 -16.65 3.27
C THR A 233 22.90 -16.16 3.20
N ILE A 234 21.94 -17.10 3.23
CA ILE A 234 20.50 -16.85 3.24
C ILE A 234 19.83 -17.53 4.44
N VAL A 235 18.75 -16.93 4.91
CA VAL A 235 17.85 -17.50 5.92
C VAL A 235 16.42 -17.54 5.36
N PRO A 236 15.55 -18.42 5.85
CA PRO A 236 14.16 -18.52 5.37
C PRO A 236 13.40 -17.20 5.39
N SER A 237 13.65 -16.32 6.35
CA SER A 237 13.06 -14.98 6.39
C SER A 237 13.42 -14.06 5.21
N ASP A 238 14.44 -14.39 4.42
CA ASP A 238 14.81 -13.59 3.25
C ASP A 238 13.85 -13.80 2.06
N PHE A 239 13.14 -14.92 1.99
CA PHE A 239 12.24 -15.28 0.90
C PHE A 239 10.83 -15.71 1.33
N LEU A 240 10.59 -15.95 2.63
CA LEU A 240 9.25 -16.23 3.20
C LEU A 240 8.39 -14.98 3.41
N ILE A 241 8.74 -13.87 2.80
CA ILE A 241 8.03 -12.62 2.98
C ILE A 241 6.76 -12.63 2.13
N SER A 242 5.62 -12.49 2.80
CA SER A 242 4.33 -12.32 2.14
C SER A 242 4.23 -10.94 1.47
N VAL A 243 3.49 -10.87 0.36
CA VAL A 243 3.10 -9.59 -0.26
C VAL A 243 2.43 -8.65 0.75
N ASN A 244 1.72 -9.20 1.75
CA ASN A 244 1.07 -8.43 2.81
C ASN A 244 2.06 -7.78 3.79
N ASP A 245 3.29 -8.28 3.88
CA ASP A 245 4.30 -7.76 4.80
C ASP A 245 4.81 -6.37 4.38
N CYS A 246 4.59 -5.96 3.12
CA CYS A 246 4.88 -4.59 2.69
C CYS A 246 4.05 -3.54 3.46
N GLU A 247 2.86 -3.91 3.96
CA GLU A 247 1.99 -3.05 4.73
C GLU A 247 2.36 -3.00 6.24
N THR A 248 3.22 -3.91 6.71
CA THR A 248 3.68 -3.95 8.10
C THR A 248 5.00 -3.22 8.32
N MET A 249 5.74 -2.93 7.25
CA MET A 249 7.01 -2.21 7.32
C MET A 249 6.81 -0.70 7.36
N THR A 250 7.50 0.00 8.24
CA THR A 250 7.59 1.47 8.21
C THR A 250 8.26 1.94 6.90
N THR A 251 8.07 3.19 6.53
CA THR A 251 8.64 3.71 5.27
C THR A 251 10.17 3.60 5.20
N PRO A 252 10.96 3.87 6.26
CA PRO A 252 12.39 3.63 6.26
C PRO A 252 12.77 2.16 6.12
N GLU A 253 12.09 1.26 6.84
CA GLU A 253 12.30 -0.19 6.77
C GLU A 253 12.00 -0.72 5.37
N LEU A 254 10.88 -0.30 4.79
CA LEU A 254 10.47 -0.67 3.44
C LEU A 254 11.52 -0.24 2.39
N ASN A 255 12.07 0.98 2.51
CA ASN A 255 13.13 1.45 1.63
C ASN A 255 14.43 0.63 1.80
N THR A 256 14.81 0.34 3.03
CA THR A 256 15.99 -0.49 3.34
C THR A 256 15.82 -1.90 2.78
N TYR A 257 14.63 -2.49 2.97
CA TYR A 257 14.26 -3.78 2.42
C TYR A 257 14.35 -3.79 0.88
N ILE A 258 13.70 -2.84 0.20
CA ILE A 258 13.74 -2.72 -1.27
C ILE A 258 15.18 -2.64 -1.79
N ASN A 259 16.04 -1.82 -1.14
CA ASN A 259 17.43 -1.65 -1.55
C ASN A 259 18.24 -2.93 -1.33
N ARG A 260 18.01 -3.65 -0.23
CA ARG A 260 18.65 -4.94 0.05
C ARG A 260 18.25 -6.00 -0.98
N GLN A 261 16.98 -6.09 -1.32
CA GLN A 261 16.47 -7.06 -2.29
C GLN A 261 16.95 -6.75 -3.73
N LYS A 262 17.02 -5.46 -4.10
CA LYS A 262 17.61 -5.04 -5.38
C LYS A 262 19.07 -5.46 -5.53
N LYS A 263 19.87 -5.31 -4.46
CA LYS A 263 21.28 -5.73 -4.46
C LYS A 263 21.42 -7.26 -4.60
N ARG A 264 20.44 -8.03 -4.16
CA ARG A 264 20.38 -9.50 -4.25
C ARG A 264 19.74 -10.01 -5.55
N GLY A 265 19.40 -9.14 -6.50
CA GLY A 265 18.82 -9.53 -7.79
C GLY A 265 17.42 -10.14 -7.70
N ILE A 266 16.71 -10.02 -6.55
CA ILE A 266 15.40 -10.64 -6.36
C ILE A 266 14.37 -9.91 -7.23
N GLY A 267 13.76 -10.65 -8.16
CA GLY A 267 12.88 -10.09 -9.18
C GLY A 267 11.48 -9.68 -8.69
N ASN A 268 10.98 -10.18 -7.57
CA ASN A 268 9.58 -10.01 -7.17
C ASN A 268 9.36 -8.90 -6.12
N ILE A 269 9.98 -7.73 -6.32
CA ILE A 269 9.91 -6.59 -5.41
C ILE A 269 8.94 -5.49 -5.86
N GLN A 270 8.24 -5.67 -6.99
CA GLN A 270 7.37 -4.65 -7.58
C GLN A 270 6.30 -4.18 -6.61
N THR A 271 5.67 -5.10 -5.87
CA THR A 271 4.63 -4.76 -4.89
C THR A 271 5.15 -3.86 -3.77
N PHE A 272 6.36 -4.15 -3.26
CA PHE A 272 7.01 -3.33 -2.23
C PHE A 272 7.35 -1.93 -2.76
N GLN A 273 7.84 -1.84 -4.00
CA GLN A 273 8.12 -0.55 -4.64
C GLN A 273 6.86 0.26 -4.90
N ILE A 274 5.76 -0.39 -5.33
CA ILE A 274 4.46 0.27 -5.52
C ILE A 274 3.98 0.84 -4.20
N GLU A 275 4.01 0.04 -3.11
CA GLU A 275 3.58 0.50 -1.79
C GLU A 275 4.42 1.69 -1.31
N TYR A 276 5.74 1.64 -1.50
CA TYR A 276 6.63 2.76 -1.19
C TYR A 276 6.24 4.05 -1.92
N HIS A 277 6.09 3.99 -3.25
CA HIS A 277 5.71 5.17 -4.04
C HIS A 277 4.28 5.63 -3.75
N LYS A 278 3.35 4.72 -3.47
CA LYS A 278 1.95 5.00 -3.13
C LYS A 278 1.84 5.85 -1.86
N ARG A 279 2.67 5.62 -0.83
CA ARG A 279 2.68 6.41 0.41
C ARG A 279 2.92 7.90 0.15
N PHE A 280 3.87 8.23 -0.72
CA PHE A 280 4.14 9.62 -1.12
C PHE A 280 3.09 10.16 -2.08
N ALA A 281 2.66 9.36 -3.02
CA ALA A 281 1.68 9.75 -4.01
C ALA A 281 0.30 10.06 -3.38
N THR A 282 -0.05 9.45 -2.25
CA THR A 282 -1.30 9.70 -1.52
C THR A 282 -1.38 11.14 -0.97
N ILE A 283 -0.24 11.76 -0.62
CA ILE A 283 -0.18 13.16 -0.19
C ILE A 283 -0.78 14.07 -1.28
N MET A 284 -0.40 13.86 -2.54
CA MET A 284 -0.89 14.66 -3.67
C MET A 284 -2.37 14.42 -3.94
N ALA A 285 -2.89 13.24 -3.66
CA ALA A 285 -4.29 12.93 -3.86
C ALA A 285 -5.21 13.86 -3.06
N ALA A 286 -4.86 14.18 -1.80
CA ALA A 286 -5.66 15.09 -0.97
C ALA A 286 -5.83 16.48 -1.62
N PHE A 287 -4.77 17.03 -2.20
CA PHE A 287 -4.82 18.33 -2.88
C PHE A 287 -5.61 18.26 -4.19
N ILE A 288 -5.35 17.23 -5.00
CA ILE A 288 -6.00 17.05 -6.31
C ILE A 288 -7.51 16.89 -6.11
N LEU A 289 -7.93 15.95 -5.26
CA LEU A 289 -9.34 15.65 -5.03
C LEU A 289 -10.06 16.84 -4.36
N THR A 290 -9.41 17.55 -3.44
CA THR A 290 -9.97 18.78 -2.86
C THR A 290 -10.16 19.86 -3.93
N SER A 291 -9.19 20.06 -4.82
CA SER A 291 -9.29 21.04 -5.90
C SER A 291 -10.41 20.70 -6.88
N ILE A 292 -10.53 19.44 -7.28
CA ILE A 292 -11.62 18.96 -8.16
C ILE A 292 -12.97 19.18 -7.48
N GLY A 293 -13.12 18.69 -6.24
CA GLY A 293 -14.39 18.77 -5.52
C GLY A 293 -14.85 20.20 -5.26
N ALA A 294 -13.95 21.08 -4.82
CA ALA A 294 -14.26 22.50 -4.59
C ALA A 294 -14.63 23.22 -5.91
N SER A 295 -13.88 22.97 -6.99
CA SER A 295 -14.14 23.59 -8.30
C SER A 295 -15.45 23.11 -8.92
N LEU A 296 -15.74 21.81 -8.83
CA LEU A 296 -16.96 21.20 -9.36
C LEU A 296 -18.21 21.71 -8.63
N SER A 297 -18.14 21.80 -7.29
CA SER A 297 -19.29 22.06 -6.43
C SER A 297 -19.49 23.54 -6.08
N SER A 298 -18.59 24.43 -6.55
CA SER A 298 -18.69 25.88 -6.30
C SER A 298 -19.81 26.57 -7.05
N ARG A 299 -20.42 25.90 -8.05
CA ARG A 299 -21.54 26.43 -8.84
C ARG A 299 -22.85 25.77 -8.44
N LYS A 300 -23.90 26.56 -8.40
CA LYS A 300 -25.25 26.04 -8.31
C LYS A 300 -25.67 25.44 -9.65
N ILE A 301 -26.00 24.16 -9.67
CA ILE A 301 -26.44 23.44 -10.86
C ILE A 301 -27.91 23.03 -10.77
N LYS A 302 -28.56 22.84 -11.94
CA LYS A 302 -30.00 22.50 -11.99
C LYS A 302 -30.36 21.17 -11.28
N GLY A 303 -29.39 20.26 -11.11
CA GLY A 303 -29.58 19.00 -10.37
C GLY A 303 -29.33 19.10 -8.86
N GLY A 304 -29.01 20.30 -8.34
CA GLY A 304 -28.75 20.53 -6.92
C GLY A 304 -27.54 19.75 -6.38
N MET A 305 -27.47 19.63 -5.04
CA MET A 305 -26.39 18.94 -4.34
C MET A 305 -26.25 17.45 -4.74
N GLY A 306 -27.37 16.76 -5.02
CA GLY A 306 -27.35 15.35 -5.38
C GLY A 306 -26.56 15.05 -6.67
N MET A 307 -26.68 15.93 -7.68
CA MET A 307 -25.94 15.78 -8.94
C MET A 307 -24.43 15.95 -8.71
N ASN A 308 -24.00 16.95 -7.91
CA ASN A 308 -22.60 17.15 -7.58
C ASN A 308 -22.02 15.94 -6.83
N ILE A 309 -22.76 15.38 -5.87
CA ILE A 309 -22.37 14.18 -5.13
C ILE A 309 -22.27 12.97 -6.08
N GLY A 310 -23.23 12.78 -6.99
CA GLY A 310 -23.20 11.69 -7.96
C GLY A 310 -21.98 11.75 -8.89
N ILE A 311 -21.69 12.92 -9.47
CA ILE A 311 -20.49 13.14 -10.29
C ILE A 311 -19.22 12.92 -9.44
N GLY A 312 -19.22 13.38 -8.20
CA GLY A 312 -18.11 13.20 -7.28
C GLY A 312 -17.85 11.74 -6.97
N LEU A 313 -18.86 10.97 -6.66
CA LEU A 313 -18.73 9.54 -6.42
C LEU A 313 -18.18 8.82 -7.67
N ALA A 314 -18.71 9.12 -8.87
CA ALA A 314 -18.22 8.54 -10.11
C ALA A 314 -16.73 8.85 -10.35
N LEU A 315 -16.29 10.10 -10.11
CA LEU A 315 -14.89 10.48 -10.22
C LEU A 315 -14.02 9.80 -9.15
N SER A 316 -14.51 9.65 -7.91
CA SER A 316 -13.77 8.95 -6.85
C SER A 316 -13.57 7.47 -7.18
N PHE A 317 -14.63 6.80 -7.61
CA PHE A 317 -14.54 5.39 -8.01
C PHE A 317 -13.62 5.21 -9.23
N SER A 318 -13.71 6.09 -10.23
CA SER A 318 -12.82 6.03 -11.39
C SER A 318 -11.35 6.27 -10.99
N TYR A 319 -11.09 7.14 -10.01
CA TYR A 319 -9.75 7.34 -9.46
C TYR A 319 -9.20 6.08 -8.80
N ILE A 320 -10.01 5.43 -7.94
CA ILE A 320 -9.63 4.19 -7.25
C ILE A 320 -9.41 3.07 -8.26
N LEU A 321 -10.33 2.89 -9.23
CA LEU A 321 -10.18 1.89 -10.29
C LEU A 321 -8.91 2.13 -11.11
N PHE A 322 -8.64 3.38 -11.49
CA PHE A 322 -7.44 3.71 -12.26
C PHE A 322 -6.16 3.42 -11.46
N MET A 323 -6.13 3.73 -10.16
CA MET A 323 -5.03 3.34 -9.28
C MET A 323 -4.84 1.82 -9.21
N THR A 324 -5.92 1.07 -9.06
CA THR A 324 -5.86 -0.40 -8.98
C THR A 324 -5.34 -1.00 -10.28
N VAL A 325 -5.87 -0.55 -11.42
CA VAL A 325 -5.43 -1.01 -12.73
C VAL A 325 -3.94 -0.72 -12.96
N THR A 326 -3.49 0.52 -12.75
CA THR A 326 -2.07 0.87 -12.94
C THR A 326 -1.14 0.11 -12.00
N SER A 327 -1.56 -0.14 -10.75
CA SER A 327 -0.81 -0.97 -9.79
C SER A 327 -0.70 -2.42 -10.28
N THR A 328 -1.78 -3.00 -10.81
CA THR A 328 -1.78 -4.37 -11.36
C THR A 328 -0.83 -4.47 -12.56
N PHE A 329 -0.82 -3.49 -13.46
CA PHE A 329 0.15 -3.45 -14.56
C PHE A 329 1.59 -3.42 -14.08
N ALA A 330 1.88 -2.70 -13.00
CA ALA A 330 3.23 -2.65 -12.45
C ALA A 330 3.63 -3.94 -11.72
N ILE A 331 2.71 -4.61 -11.02
CA ILE A 331 2.95 -5.91 -10.38
C ILE A 331 3.34 -6.95 -11.45
N ASN A 332 2.67 -6.92 -12.60
CA ASN A 332 2.97 -7.81 -13.73
C ASN A 332 4.18 -7.38 -14.57
N GLY A 333 4.90 -6.32 -14.18
CA GLY A 333 6.14 -5.88 -14.83
C GLY A 333 5.97 -5.07 -16.12
N TYR A 334 4.73 -4.74 -16.53
CA TYR A 334 4.49 -3.95 -17.76
C TYR A 334 4.86 -2.47 -17.62
N VAL A 335 4.81 -1.94 -16.41
CA VAL A 335 5.10 -0.53 -16.11
C VAL A 335 5.96 -0.43 -14.87
N SER A 336 6.86 0.54 -14.80
CA SER A 336 7.66 0.72 -13.59
C SER A 336 6.77 1.13 -12.40
N PRO A 337 7.06 0.63 -11.16
CA PRO A 337 6.27 0.91 -9.96
C PRO A 337 6.09 2.40 -9.66
N ALA A 338 7.13 3.20 -9.88
CA ALA A 338 7.06 4.65 -9.72
C ALA A 338 6.04 5.28 -10.68
N VAL A 339 6.13 4.94 -11.98
CA VAL A 339 5.22 5.46 -13.00
C VAL A 339 3.78 5.06 -12.70
N ALA A 340 3.52 3.80 -12.34
CA ALA A 340 2.19 3.32 -12.00
C ALA A 340 1.56 4.06 -10.82
N ALA A 341 2.34 4.38 -9.80
CA ALA A 341 1.86 5.14 -8.64
C ALA A 341 1.54 6.60 -8.99
N TRP A 342 2.22 7.22 -9.96
CA TRP A 342 2.08 8.64 -10.27
C TRP A 342 1.14 8.95 -11.43
N ILE A 343 0.95 8.05 -12.41
CA ILE A 343 0.05 8.26 -13.57
C ILE A 343 -1.36 8.73 -13.16
N PRO A 344 -2.08 8.07 -12.22
CA PRO A 344 -3.41 8.53 -11.83
C PRO A 344 -3.40 9.96 -11.28
N LYS A 345 -2.36 10.33 -10.52
CA LYS A 345 -2.23 11.67 -9.95
C LYS A 345 -2.01 12.73 -11.04
N ILE A 346 -1.20 12.41 -12.05
CA ILE A 346 -0.94 13.30 -13.18
C ILE A 346 -2.24 13.54 -13.97
N VAL A 347 -2.95 12.47 -14.31
CA VAL A 347 -4.22 12.58 -15.07
C VAL A 347 -5.25 13.41 -14.30
N TYR A 348 -5.43 13.10 -13.00
CA TYR A 348 -6.38 13.84 -12.16
C TYR A 348 -5.95 15.28 -11.87
N THR A 349 -4.65 15.58 -11.91
CA THR A 349 -4.15 16.96 -11.85
C THR A 349 -4.59 17.76 -13.07
N PHE A 350 -4.53 17.18 -14.27
CA PHE A 350 -5.07 17.85 -15.48
C PHE A 350 -6.57 18.09 -15.37
N ILE A 351 -7.34 17.14 -14.84
CA ILE A 351 -8.78 17.31 -14.57
C ILE A 351 -8.99 18.44 -13.55
N ALA A 352 -8.19 18.49 -12.48
CA ALA A 352 -8.26 19.55 -11.46
C ALA A 352 -7.99 20.94 -12.07
N ILE A 353 -6.96 21.08 -12.89
CA ILE A 353 -6.61 22.33 -13.56
C ILE A 353 -7.75 22.77 -14.50
N PHE A 354 -8.28 21.84 -15.29
CA PHE A 354 -9.39 22.12 -16.21
C PHE A 354 -10.65 22.61 -15.48
N LEU A 355 -11.04 21.94 -14.40
CA LEU A 355 -12.20 22.32 -13.60
C LEU A 355 -11.98 23.66 -12.85
N TYR A 356 -10.75 23.86 -12.36
CA TYR A 356 -10.37 25.12 -11.72
C TYR A 356 -10.46 26.32 -12.68
N GLN A 357 -10.04 26.16 -13.94
CA GLN A 357 -10.14 27.20 -14.96
C GLN A 357 -11.60 27.53 -15.32
N LYS A 358 -12.51 26.54 -15.20
CA LYS A 358 -13.95 26.72 -15.42
C LYS A 358 -14.72 27.16 -14.18
N ALA A 359 -14.09 27.25 -13.01
CA ALA A 359 -14.75 27.71 -11.78
C ALA A 359 -15.23 29.16 -11.87
N PRO A 360 -16.21 29.63 -11.04
CA PRO A 360 -16.69 31.00 -11.04
C PRO A 360 -15.53 31.97 -10.77
N ARG A 361 -15.44 33.02 -11.54
CA ARG A 361 -14.48 34.11 -11.35
C ARG A 361 -15.12 35.29 -10.68
#